data_97961d687ae0195fbf89afcb7e0ab59b
#
_entry.id   97961d687ae0195fbf89afcb7e0ab59b
#
_cell.length_a   1.000
_cell.length_b   1.000
_cell.length_c   1.000
_cell.angle_alpha   90.00
_cell.angle_beta   90.00
_cell.angle_gamma   90.00
#
_symmetry.space_group_name_H-M   'P 1'
#
loop_
_entity.id
_entity.type
_entity.pdbx_description
1 polymer ?
#
loop_
_entity_poly.entity_id
_entity_poly.type
_entity_poly.pdbx_seq_one_letter_code
_entity_poly.pdbx_strand_id
1 'polypeptide(L)'
;MENLEFIEEVLEQEHKYSEILPVSDESVYETYEFCDEQCLEDCTISAVQEFYEADLHRIPPYEEASVEQRAQYLTEFHDNFSMQTGYANNLHFVNDMNPRDYGAFNPYTKRIDINANLLKDDDTQEIMNTIMHESRHAYQHFAVEHPELVSVDMETIRIWEDNFNHYIRPEFDYEEYQNQPVEADANDFAERMYNEGLCNVA
;
A
#
# COMPACT_ATOMS: atom_id res chain seq x y z
N MET A 1 4.70 -30.98 9.32
CA MET A 1 3.31 -31.01 9.81
C MET A 1 3.02 -29.82 10.74
N GLU A 2 4.03 -29.24 11.38
CA GLU A 2 3.86 -28.06 12.27
C GLU A 2 3.56 -26.72 11.54
N ASN A 3 3.94 -26.58 10.26
CA ASN A 3 3.70 -25.35 9.49
C ASN A 3 2.26 -25.17 8.98
N LEU A 4 1.44 -26.22 8.96
CA LEU A 4 0.06 -26.12 8.49
C LEU A 4 -0.91 -25.64 9.59
N GLU A 5 -0.64 -26.00 10.85
CA GLU A 5 -1.45 -25.55 12.00
C GLU A 5 -1.26 -24.04 12.25
N PHE A 6 -0.05 -23.52 12.06
CA PHE A 6 0.23 -22.08 12.23
C PHE A 6 -0.46 -21.23 11.16
N ILE A 7 -0.50 -21.69 9.90
CA ILE A 7 -1.21 -20.99 8.81
C ILE A 7 -2.73 -20.97 9.07
N GLU A 8 -3.29 -22.05 9.61
CA GLU A 8 -4.71 -22.09 9.98
C GLU A 8 -5.01 -21.13 11.16
N GLU A 9 -4.11 -20.98 12.12
CA GLU A 9 -4.29 -20.10 13.27
C GLU A 9 -4.20 -18.60 12.86
N VAL A 10 -3.34 -18.24 11.90
CA VAL A 10 -3.27 -16.89 11.31
C VAL A 10 -4.53 -16.61 10.50
N LEU A 11 -5.02 -17.57 9.70
CA LEU A 11 -6.26 -17.42 8.92
C LEU A 11 -7.52 -17.34 9.82
N GLU A 12 -7.54 -17.98 11.00
CA GLU A 12 -8.61 -17.82 11.97
C GLU A 12 -8.59 -16.46 12.67
N GLN A 13 -7.42 -15.85 12.87
CA GLN A 13 -7.33 -14.45 13.35
C GLN A 13 -7.80 -13.45 12.30
N GLU A 14 -7.46 -13.63 11.03
CA GLU A 14 -7.96 -12.80 9.93
C GLU A 14 -9.49 -12.86 9.81
N HIS A 15 -10.11 -14.03 10.06
CA HIS A 15 -11.58 -14.16 10.07
C HIS A 15 -12.26 -13.36 11.18
N LYS A 16 -11.55 -13.06 12.26
CA LYS A 16 -12.06 -12.28 13.40
C LYS A 16 -12.05 -10.78 13.15
N TYR A 17 -11.19 -10.30 12.24
CA TYR A 17 -11.16 -8.91 11.80
C TYR A 17 -12.08 -8.65 10.58
N SER A 18 -12.43 -9.68 9.80
CA SER A 18 -13.35 -9.56 8.67
C SER A 18 -14.83 -9.38 9.04
N GLU A 19 -15.19 -9.51 10.31
CA GLU A 19 -16.53 -9.19 10.82
C GLU A 19 -16.75 -7.71 11.14
N ILE A 20 -15.72 -6.87 10.96
CA ILE A 20 -15.82 -5.42 11.11
C ILE A 20 -16.19 -4.81 9.75
N LEU A 21 -17.51 -4.79 9.51
CA LEU A 21 -18.30 -4.01 8.55
C LEU A 21 -18.22 -4.43 7.06
N PRO A 22 -19.34 -4.84 6.47
CA PRO A 22 -19.53 -4.69 5.03
C PRO A 22 -19.63 -3.17 4.76
N VAL A 23 -18.62 -2.61 4.10
CA VAL A 23 -18.62 -1.21 3.63
C VAL A 23 -19.61 -1.11 2.45
N SER A 24 -20.90 -1.09 2.78
CA SER A 24 -21.99 -0.72 1.86
C SER A 24 -22.88 0.35 2.49
N ASP A 25 -22.42 0.98 3.58
CA ASP A 25 -23.19 2.03 4.25
C ASP A 25 -22.54 3.38 3.94
N GLU A 26 -23.17 4.14 3.04
CA GLU A 26 -22.78 5.52 2.73
C GLU A 26 -22.64 6.40 4.00
N SER A 27 -23.23 5.98 5.14
CA SER A 27 -23.12 6.67 6.41
C SER A 27 -21.73 6.63 7.06
N VAL A 28 -20.84 5.73 6.64
CA VAL A 28 -19.47 5.64 7.16
C VAL A 28 -18.62 6.82 6.64
N TYR A 29 -18.91 7.32 5.44
CA TYR A 29 -18.19 8.45 4.85
C TYR A 29 -18.54 9.81 5.47
N GLU A 30 -19.68 9.94 6.18
CA GLU A 30 -20.12 11.21 6.81
C GLU A 30 -19.27 11.62 8.03
N THR A 31 -18.41 10.77 8.56
CA THR A 31 -17.64 11.04 9.80
C THR A 31 -16.13 11.18 9.62
N TYR A 32 -15.60 10.90 8.45
CA TYR A 32 -14.18 11.09 8.14
C TYR A 32 -14.01 12.42 7.37
N GLU A 33 -13.31 13.38 7.96
CA GLU A 33 -12.64 14.42 7.17
C GLU A 33 -11.59 13.69 6.34
N PHE A 34 -11.92 13.39 5.06
CA PHE A 34 -10.96 12.80 4.16
C PHE A 34 -9.76 13.71 4.04
N CYS A 35 -8.61 13.13 4.24
CA CYS A 35 -7.35 13.81 4.12
C CYS A 35 -7.17 14.29 2.69
N ASP A 36 -6.77 15.53 2.51
CA ASP A 36 -6.32 16.00 1.21
C ASP A 36 -5.00 15.30 0.81
N GLU A 37 -4.55 15.54 -0.40
CA GLU A 37 -3.33 14.94 -0.92
C GLU A 37 -2.12 15.25 -0.03
N GLN A 38 -2.02 16.47 0.49
CA GLN A 38 -0.95 16.86 1.40
C GLN A 38 -0.96 16.04 2.71
N CYS A 39 -2.14 15.76 3.24
CA CYS A 39 -2.26 14.92 4.42
C CYS A 39 -1.84 13.47 4.15
N LEU A 40 -2.18 12.90 2.97
CA LEU A 40 -1.68 11.58 2.56
C LEU A 40 -0.15 11.58 2.53
N GLU A 41 0.47 12.58 1.91
CA GLU A 41 1.91 12.72 1.86
C GLU A 41 2.53 12.83 3.26
N ASP A 42 2.03 13.74 4.09
CA ASP A 42 2.53 13.96 5.46
C ASP A 42 2.41 12.69 6.32
N CYS A 43 1.30 11.97 6.22
CA CYS A 43 1.10 10.71 6.94
C CYS A 43 2.03 9.61 6.44
N THR A 44 2.27 9.52 5.12
CA THR A 44 3.17 8.52 4.54
C THR A 44 4.62 8.80 4.92
N ILE A 45 5.07 10.07 4.87
CA ILE A 45 6.38 10.51 5.34
C ILE A 45 6.56 10.15 6.82
N SER A 46 5.56 10.46 7.66
CA SER A 46 5.59 10.12 9.09
C SER A 46 5.69 8.61 9.31
N ALA A 47 4.96 7.80 8.55
CA ALA A 47 5.01 6.35 8.67
C ALA A 47 6.40 5.79 8.33
N VAL A 48 7.09 6.35 7.31
CA VAL A 48 8.49 5.96 6.99
C VAL A 48 9.41 6.31 8.15
N GLN A 49 9.31 7.51 8.72
CA GLN A 49 10.11 7.93 9.89
C GLN A 49 9.89 7.00 11.08
N GLU A 50 8.63 6.78 11.44
CA GLU A 50 8.23 5.92 12.56
C GLU A 50 8.71 4.48 12.39
N PHE A 51 8.70 3.96 11.15
CA PHE A 51 9.21 2.63 10.87
C PHE A 51 10.69 2.50 11.24
N TYR A 52 11.54 3.43 10.79
CA TYR A 52 12.98 3.40 11.05
C TYR A 52 13.33 3.77 12.50
N GLU A 53 12.62 4.72 13.11
CA GLU A 53 12.79 5.03 14.54
C GLU A 53 12.42 3.84 15.43
N ALA A 54 11.32 3.14 15.11
CA ALA A 54 10.93 1.94 15.83
C ALA A 54 11.96 0.82 15.66
N ASP A 55 12.56 0.69 14.47
CA ASP A 55 13.52 -0.38 14.17
C ASP A 55 14.78 -0.28 15.03
N LEU A 56 15.19 0.93 15.45
CA LEU A 56 16.30 1.13 16.40
C LEU A 56 16.05 0.47 17.76
N HIS A 57 14.79 0.15 18.08
CA HIS A 57 14.39 -0.40 19.38
C HIS A 57 13.75 -1.78 19.27
N ARG A 58 13.50 -2.28 18.04
CA ARG A 58 12.95 -3.63 17.82
C ARG A 58 13.94 -4.72 18.21
N ILE A 59 13.41 -5.82 18.72
CA ILE A 59 14.18 -7.03 19.06
C ILE A 59 13.44 -8.24 18.48
N PRO A 60 13.92 -8.80 17.37
CA PRO A 60 15.06 -8.36 16.55
C PRO A 60 14.74 -7.12 15.70
N PRO A 61 15.75 -6.38 15.21
CA PRO A 61 15.56 -5.37 14.17
C PRO A 61 15.15 -6.03 12.85
N TYR A 62 14.64 -5.24 11.89
CA TYR A 62 14.09 -5.76 10.64
C TYR A 62 15.03 -6.71 9.89
N GLU A 63 16.31 -6.35 9.78
CA GLU A 63 17.32 -7.16 9.07
C GLU A 63 17.52 -8.55 9.69
N GLU A 64 17.38 -8.68 11.01
CA GLU A 64 17.54 -9.92 11.75
C GLU A 64 16.20 -10.66 12.00
N ALA A 65 15.08 -10.03 11.62
CA ALA A 65 13.73 -10.54 11.87
C ALA A 65 13.39 -11.73 10.96
N SER A 66 12.53 -12.63 11.46
CA SER A 66 11.96 -13.69 10.62
C SER A 66 11.03 -13.10 9.56
N VAL A 67 10.71 -13.88 8.52
CA VAL A 67 9.78 -13.48 7.45
C VAL A 67 8.44 -13.03 8.03
N GLU A 68 7.92 -13.74 9.02
CA GLU A 68 6.67 -13.44 9.70
C GLU A 68 6.74 -12.12 10.48
N GLN A 69 7.86 -11.86 11.17
CA GLN A 69 8.08 -10.61 11.89
C GLN A 69 8.24 -9.43 10.92
N ARG A 70 8.96 -9.62 9.80
CA ARG A 70 9.08 -8.61 8.74
C ARG A 70 7.71 -8.26 8.17
N ALA A 71 6.87 -9.26 7.88
CA ALA A 71 5.50 -9.05 7.42
C ALA A 71 4.68 -8.23 8.44
N GLN A 72 4.79 -8.54 9.74
CA GLN A 72 4.12 -7.78 10.79
C GLN A 72 4.59 -6.32 10.83
N TYR A 73 5.90 -6.06 10.80
CA TYR A 73 6.45 -4.70 10.83
C TYR A 73 6.00 -3.87 9.63
N LEU A 74 5.91 -4.50 8.45
CA LEU A 74 5.43 -3.82 7.23
C LEU A 74 3.91 -3.63 7.22
N THR A 75 3.15 -4.51 7.87
CA THR A 75 1.72 -4.30 8.09
C THR A 75 1.50 -3.10 9.01
N GLU A 76 2.24 -2.99 10.12
CA GLU A 76 2.21 -1.82 11.01
C GLU A 76 2.57 -0.52 10.27
N PHE A 77 3.60 -0.57 9.41
CA PHE A 77 3.95 0.56 8.55
C PHE A 77 2.79 0.98 7.64
N HIS A 78 2.18 0.03 6.93
CA HIS A 78 1.07 0.30 6.04
C HIS A 78 -0.15 0.86 6.81
N ASP A 79 -0.48 0.29 7.96
CA ASP A 79 -1.65 0.70 8.76
C ASP A 79 -1.54 2.17 9.22
N ASN A 80 -0.32 2.68 9.44
CA ASN A 80 -0.09 4.05 9.88
C ASN A 80 -0.55 5.12 8.86
N PHE A 81 -0.61 4.78 7.57
CA PHE A 81 -1.06 5.73 6.55
C PHE A 81 -2.23 5.23 5.68
N SER A 82 -2.57 3.95 5.73
CA SER A 82 -3.55 3.34 4.80
C SER A 82 -4.94 3.99 4.86
N MET A 83 -5.35 4.48 6.03
CA MET A 83 -6.62 5.17 6.20
C MET A 83 -6.73 6.45 5.35
N GLN A 84 -5.59 7.06 5.00
CA GLN A 84 -5.53 8.29 4.21
C GLN A 84 -5.70 8.02 2.71
N THR A 85 -5.61 6.77 2.27
CA THR A 85 -5.85 6.40 0.87
C THR A 85 -7.32 6.47 0.46
N GLY A 86 -8.23 6.75 1.41
CA GLY A 86 -9.69 6.72 1.19
C GLY A 86 -10.31 5.32 1.25
N TYR A 87 -9.49 4.28 1.32
CA TYR A 87 -9.92 2.89 1.49
C TYR A 87 -9.29 2.29 2.73
N ALA A 88 -10.05 1.48 3.47
CA ALA A 88 -9.50 0.56 4.45
C ALA A 88 -8.86 -0.61 3.69
N ASN A 89 -7.61 -0.42 3.25
CA ASN A 89 -6.90 -1.41 2.47
C ASN A 89 -6.38 -2.54 3.37
N ASN A 90 -6.57 -3.78 2.92
CA ASN A 90 -5.95 -4.92 3.54
C ASN A 90 -4.66 -5.25 2.79
N LEU A 91 -3.53 -5.18 3.48
CA LEU A 91 -2.23 -5.61 2.98
C LEU A 91 -2.08 -7.13 3.16
N HIS A 92 -1.73 -7.83 2.08
CA HIS A 92 -1.51 -9.27 2.09
C HIS A 92 -0.16 -9.62 1.47
N PHE A 93 0.56 -10.55 2.11
CA PHE A 93 1.79 -11.13 1.55
C PHE A 93 1.49 -12.46 0.87
N VAL A 94 1.65 -12.52 -0.45
CA VAL A 94 1.23 -13.64 -1.31
C VAL A 94 2.43 -14.42 -1.80
N ASN A 95 2.43 -15.74 -1.59
CA ASN A 95 3.57 -16.62 -1.91
C ASN A 95 3.64 -17.08 -3.37
N ASP A 96 2.53 -17.05 -4.11
CA ASP A 96 2.39 -17.59 -5.45
C ASP A 96 2.21 -16.52 -6.54
N MET A 97 2.62 -15.29 -6.26
CA MET A 97 2.74 -14.25 -7.29
C MET A 97 3.85 -14.59 -8.30
N ASN A 98 3.70 -14.09 -9.53
CA ASN A 98 4.77 -14.18 -10.51
C ASN A 98 6.03 -13.51 -9.92
N PRO A 99 7.22 -14.16 -10.02
CA PRO A 99 8.46 -13.59 -9.45
C PRO A 99 8.88 -12.21 -9.98
N ARG A 100 8.25 -11.75 -11.06
CA ARG A 100 8.50 -10.42 -11.64
C ARG A 100 7.53 -9.35 -11.13
N ASP A 101 6.45 -9.76 -10.49
CA ASP A 101 5.43 -8.87 -9.98
C ASP A 101 5.72 -8.64 -8.49
N TYR A 102 5.94 -7.41 -8.10
CA TYR A 102 6.30 -7.04 -6.72
C TYR A 102 5.06 -6.83 -5.87
N GLY A 103 4.03 -6.20 -6.44
CA GLY A 103 2.75 -5.94 -5.80
C GLY A 103 1.62 -5.83 -6.81
N ALA A 104 0.40 -5.71 -6.30
CA ALA A 104 -0.78 -5.37 -7.08
C ALA A 104 -1.91 -4.85 -6.16
N PHE A 105 -2.52 -3.72 -6.53
CA PHE A 105 -3.77 -3.27 -5.96
C PHE A 105 -4.97 -3.83 -6.75
N ASN A 106 -5.95 -4.38 -6.05
CA ASN A 106 -7.19 -4.85 -6.66
C ASN A 106 -8.34 -3.88 -6.34
N PRO A 107 -8.83 -3.09 -7.33
CA PRO A 107 -9.85 -2.09 -7.10
C PRO A 107 -11.23 -2.65 -6.71
N TYR A 108 -11.51 -3.92 -7.00
CA TYR A 108 -12.79 -4.54 -6.66
C TYR A 108 -12.84 -5.04 -5.23
N THR A 109 -11.73 -5.60 -4.73
CA THR A 109 -11.64 -6.12 -3.37
C THR A 109 -11.00 -5.14 -2.40
N LYS A 110 -10.48 -4.01 -2.92
CA LYS A 110 -9.73 -2.99 -2.17
C LYS A 110 -8.55 -3.59 -1.40
N ARG A 111 -7.88 -4.58 -2.02
CA ARG A 111 -6.80 -5.34 -1.42
C ARG A 111 -5.48 -5.03 -2.11
N ILE A 112 -4.43 -4.89 -1.32
CA ILE A 112 -3.04 -4.80 -1.78
C ILE A 112 -2.37 -6.16 -1.54
N ASP A 113 -1.91 -6.79 -2.62
CA ASP A 113 -1.12 -8.01 -2.59
C ASP A 113 0.35 -7.68 -2.82
N ILE A 114 1.23 -8.10 -1.92
CA ILE A 114 2.68 -7.95 -2.01
C ILE A 114 3.33 -9.32 -2.17
N ASN A 115 4.29 -9.45 -3.07
CA ASN A 115 5.02 -10.68 -3.28
C ASN A 115 5.83 -11.02 -2.02
N ALA A 116 5.44 -12.10 -1.33
CA ALA A 116 6.09 -12.54 -0.08
C ALA A 116 7.58 -12.91 -0.26
N ASN A 117 8.06 -13.09 -1.50
CA ASN A 117 9.48 -13.31 -1.74
C ASN A 117 10.32 -12.08 -1.39
N LEU A 118 9.77 -10.86 -1.49
CA LEU A 118 10.44 -9.63 -1.08
C LEU A 118 10.79 -9.60 0.41
N LEU A 119 10.01 -10.31 1.24
CA LEU A 119 10.31 -10.45 2.68
C LEU A 119 11.60 -11.22 2.98
N LYS A 120 12.13 -11.96 2.00
CA LYS A 120 13.35 -12.77 2.13
C LYS A 120 14.60 -11.99 1.80
N ASP A 121 14.44 -10.88 1.08
CA ASP A 121 15.53 -9.99 0.70
C ASP A 121 15.73 -8.93 1.80
N ASP A 122 16.95 -8.42 1.92
CA ASP A 122 17.29 -7.42 2.94
C ASP A 122 17.01 -5.98 2.43
N ASP A 123 16.39 -5.84 1.27
CA ASP A 123 16.05 -4.54 0.69
C ASP A 123 14.70 -4.02 1.22
N THR A 124 14.77 -3.37 2.37
CA THR A 124 13.60 -2.74 3.00
C THR A 124 13.02 -1.63 2.13
N GLN A 125 13.86 -0.91 1.37
CA GLN A 125 13.42 0.17 0.51
C GLN A 125 12.51 -0.35 -0.60
N GLU A 126 12.90 -1.43 -1.28
CA GLU A 126 12.13 -1.98 -2.40
C GLU A 126 10.71 -2.39 -1.96
N ILE A 127 10.60 -3.10 -0.83
CA ILE A 127 9.30 -3.55 -0.35
C ILE A 127 8.43 -2.41 0.19
N MET A 128 9.01 -1.42 0.87
CA MET A 128 8.28 -0.23 1.31
C MET A 128 7.81 0.61 0.13
N ASN A 129 8.68 0.82 -0.88
CA ASN A 129 8.28 1.52 -2.11
C ASN A 129 7.14 0.79 -2.82
N THR A 130 7.18 -0.55 -2.88
CA THR A 130 6.08 -1.34 -3.46
C THR A 130 4.77 -1.13 -2.70
N ILE A 131 4.80 -1.17 -1.37
CA ILE A 131 3.61 -0.94 -0.55
C ILE A 131 3.04 0.47 -0.78
N MET A 132 3.87 1.50 -0.81
CA MET A 132 3.44 2.89 -1.06
C MET A 132 2.92 3.08 -2.49
N HIS A 133 3.54 2.45 -3.48
CA HIS A 133 3.10 2.45 -4.87
C HIS A 133 1.69 1.86 -5.02
N GLU A 134 1.45 0.68 -4.47
CA GLU A 134 0.12 0.06 -4.53
C GLU A 134 -0.94 0.85 -3.72
N SER A 135 -0.52 1.47 -2.63
CA SER A 135 -1.39 2.37 -1.86
C SER A 135 -1.73 3.65 -2.63
N ARG A 136 -0.80 4.16 -3.47
CA ARG A 136 -1.09 5.28 -4.36
C ARG A 136 -2.13 4.90 -5.41
N HIS A 137 -2.07 3.70 -5.98
CA HIS A 137 -3.14 3.20 -6.84
C HIS A 137 -4.50 3.13 -6.13
N ALA A 138 -4.53 2.72 -4.86
CA ALA A 138 -5.76 2.76 -4.08
C ALA A 138 -6.32 4.19 -3.98
N TYR A 139 -5.47 5.18 -3.70
CA TYR A 139 -5.88 6.59 -3.65
C TYR A 139 -6.34 7.11 -5.02
N GLN A 140 -5.65 6.81 -6.11
CA GLN A 140 -6.04 7.20 -7.46
C GLN A 140 -7.43 6.66 -7.82
N HIS A 141 -7.70 5.38 -7.52
CA HIS A 141 -9.03 4.79 -7.72
C HIS A 141 -10.09 5.46 -6.86
N PHE A 142 -9.78 5.74 -5.59
CA PHE A 142 -10.69 6.45 -4.71
C PHE A 142 -11.01 7.85 -5.25
N ALA A 143 -10.00 8.60 -5.70
CA ALA A 143 -10.17 9.95 -6.24
C ALA A 143 -11.02 9.95 -7.53
N VAL A 144 -10.90 8.93 -8.38
CA VAL A 144 -11.75 8.77 -9.57
C VAL A 144 -13.18 8.42 -9.19
N GLU A 145 -13.39 7.56 -8.19
CA GLU A 145 -14.72 7.17 -7.72
C GLU A 145 -15.42 8.30 -6.92
N HIS A 146 -14.66 9.13 -6.21
CA HIS A 146 -15.14 10.14 -5.26
C HIS A 146 -14.42 11.49 -5.43
N PRO A 147 -14.51 12.12 -6.63
CA PRO A 147 -13.76 13.36 -6.91
C PRO A 147 -14.16 14.53 -5.99
N GLU A 148 -15.34 14.48 -5.39
CA GLU A 148 -15.83 15.49 -4.45
C GLU A 148 -15.19 15.38 -3.05
N LEU A 149 -14.51 14.29 -2.75
CA LEU A 149 -13.90 14.01 -1.42
C LEU A 149 -12.39 14.26 -1.38
N VAL A 150 -11.77 14.59 -2.52
CA VAL A 150 -10.32 14.79 -2.62
C VAL A 150 -9.98 16.20 -3.10
N SER A 151 -8.77 16.67 -2.81
CA SER A 151 -8.29 17.98 -3.26
C SER A 151 -7.50 17.93 -4.59
N VAL A 152 -7.42 16.76 -5.22
CA VAL A 152 -6.81 16.60 -6.53
C VAL A 152 -7.59 17.37 -7.58
N ASP A 153 -6.88 18.07 -8.48
CA ASP A 153 -7.55 18.80 -9.53
C ASP A 153 -8.26 17.89 -10.54
N MET A 154 -9.38 18.38 -11.09
CA MET A 154 -10.24 17.60 -11.98
C MET A 154 -9.58 17.19 -13.29
N GLU A 155 -8.50 17.85 -13.71
CA GLU A 155 -7.75 17.47 -14.91
C GLU A 155 -6.92 16.23 -14.63
N THR A 156 -6.23 16.17 -13.51
CA THR A 156 -5.49 14.99 -13.03
C THR A 156 -6.41 13.78 -12.84
N ILE A 157 -7.56 13.96 -12.19
CA ILE A 157 -8.56 12.89 -12.02
C ILE A 157 -9.01 12.32 -13.37
N ARG A 158 -9.28 13.15 -14.37
CA ARG A 158 -9.67 12.69 -15.70
C ARG A 158 -8.53 11.95 -16.42
N ILE A 159 -7.29 12.37 -16.23
CA ILE A 159 -6.12 11.67 -16.77
C ILE A 159 -6.02 10.27 -16.16
N TRP A 160 -6.21 10.13 -14.85
CA TRP A 160 -6.20 8.82 -14.19
C TRP A 160 -7.37 7.95 -14.67
N GLU A 161 -8.60 8.49 -14.73
CA GLU A 161 -9.78 7.78 -15.22
C GLU A 161 -9.58 7.27 -16.66
N ASP A 162 -9.09 8.13 -17.57
CA ASP A 162 -8.80 7.75 -18.95
C ASP A 162 -7.73 6.66 -19.02
N ASN A 163 -6.67 6.79 -18.23
CA ASN A 163 -5.60 5.79 -18.19
C ASN A 163 -6.09 4.44 -17.63
N PHE A 164 -6.90 4.41 -16.57
CA PHE A 164 -7.48 3.14 -16.08
C PHE A 164 -8.36 2.46 -17.12
N ASN A 165 -9.09 3.22 -17.94
CA ASN A 165 -9.90 2.68 -19.04
C ASN A 165 -9.05 2.16 -20.22
N HIS A 166 -7.80 2.62 -20.36
CA HIS A 166 -6.88 2.27 -21.44
C HIS A 166 -5.55 1.69 -20.92
N TYR A 167 -5.60 1.08 -19.76
CA TYR A 167 -4.40 0.62 -19.04
C TYR A 167 -3.56 -0.37 -19.85
N ILE A 168 -2.28 -0.03 -19.99
CA ILE A 168 -1.29 -0.86 -20.68
C ILE A 168 -0.65 -1.80 -19.66
N ARG A 169 -0.72 -3.09 -19.92
CA ARG A 169 -0.12 -4.10 -19.04
C ARG A 169 1.37 -4.31 -19.37
N PRO A 170 2.21 -4.61 -18.39
CA PRO A 170 3.67 -4.75 -18.59
C PRO A 170 4.04 -5.85 -19.58
N GLU A 171 3.17 -6.86 -19.78
CA GLU A 171 3.44 -7.96 -20.75
C GLU A 171 3.33 -7.52 -22.21
N PHE A 172 2.61 -6.41 -22.49
CA PHE A 172 2.45 -5.90 -23.85
C PHE A 172 3.55 -4.92 -24.24
N ASP A 173 3.84 -3.95 -23.39
CA ASP A 173 4.91 -2.98 -23.57
C ASP A 173 5.36 -2.45 -22.20
N TYR A 174 6.55 -2.86 -21.76
CA TYR A 174 7.04 -2.49 -20.43
C TYR A 174 7.43 -1.01 -20.33
N GLU A 175 7.94 -0.41 -21.41
CA GLU A 175 8.31 1.01 -21.42
C GLU A 175 7.06 1.90 -21.41
N GLU A 176 6.04 1.59 -22.22
CA GLU A 176 4.78 2.30 -22.20
C GLU A 176 4.03 2.09 -20.87
N TYR A 177 4.08 0.87 -20.29
CA TYR A 177 3.53 0.58 -18.97
C TYR A 177 4.12 1.52 -17.91
N GLN A 178 5.44 1.60 -17.78
CA GLN A 178 6.08 2.43 -16.76
C GLN A 178 5.83 3.93 -16.92
N ASN A 179 5.60 4.41 -18.16
CA ASN A 179 5.42 5.82 -18.46
C ASN A 179 3.95 6.26 -18.51
N GLN A 180 3.00 5.35 -18.34
CA GLN A 180 1.60 5.75 -18.31
C GLN A 180 1.29 6.55 -17.03
N PRO A 181 0.33 7.50 -17.08
CA PRO A 181 0.14 8.50 -16.02
C PRO A 181 -0.01 7.95 -14.61
N VAL A 182 -0.79 6.88 -14.43
CA VAL A 182 -1.02 6.32 -13.09
C VAL A 182 0.20 5.64 -12.51
N GLU A 183 1.01 4.95 -13.36
CA GLU A 183 2.25 4.29 -12.93
C GLU A 183 3.34 5.30 -12.62
N ALA A 184 3.50 6.31 -13.48
CA ALA A 184 4.48 7.38 -13.29
C ALA A 184 4.21 8.15 -11.98
N ASP A 185 2.95 8.47 -11.69
CA ASP A 185 2.54 9.12 -10.44
C ASP A 185 2.76 8.21 -9.22
N ALA A 186 2.43 6.92 -9.30
CA ALA A 186 2.63 6.00 -8.20
C ALA A 186 4.12 5.76 -7.88
N ASN A 187 4.96 5.67 -8.92
CA ASN A 187 6.41 5.56 -8.76
C ASN A 187 7.02 6.82 -8.13
N ASP A 188 6.66 8.01 -8.65
CA ASP A 188 7.14 9.30 -8.11
C ASP A 188 6.72 9.48 -6.65
N PHE A 189 5.46 9.17 -6.34
CA PHE A 189 4.94 9.22 -4.97
C PHE A 189 5.76 8.33 -4.04
N ALA A 190 5.93 7.05 -4.37
CA ALA A 190 6.63 6.10 -3.51
C ALA A 190 8.09 6.52 -3.26
N GLU A 191 8.82 6.88 -4.34
CA GLU A 191 10.22 7.30 -4.23
C GLU A 191 10.37 8.60 -3.41
N ARG A 192 9.49 9.56 -3.63
CA ARG A 192 9.53 10.84 -2.92
C ARG A 192 9.21 10.68 -1.44
N MET A 193 8.14 9.94 -1.09
CA MET A 193 7.74 9.72 0.30
C MET A 193 8.83 8.98 1.09
N TYR A 194 9.44 7.98 0.48
CA TYR A 194 10.54 7.24 1.10
C TYR A 194 11.75 8.15 1.38
N ASN A 195 12.19 8.92 0.38
CA ASN A 195 13.36 9.78 0.50
C ASN A 195 13.14 10.91 1.52
N GLU A 196 11.97 11.54 1.52
CA GLU A 196 11.63 12.61 2.47
C GLU A 196 11.50 12.05 3.90
N GLY A 197 10.92 10.86 4.07
CA GLY A 197 10.85 10.18 5.36
C GLY A 197 12.24 9.89 5.94
N LEU A 198 13.16 9.36 5.13
CA LEU A 198 14.54 9.11 5.58
C LEU A 198 15.32 10.36 5.95
N CYS A 199 15.11 11.48 5.25
CA CYS A 199 15.83 12.73 5.55
C CYS A 199 15.55 13.26 6.97
N ASN A 200 14.48 12.82 7.60
CA ASN A 200 14.03 13.27 8.90
C ASN A 200 14.31 12.26 10.03
N VAL A 201 14.85 11.07 9.71
CA VAL A 201 15.32 10.09 10.71
C VAL A 201 16.64 10.62 11.29
N ALA A 202 16.64 10.99 12.59
CA ALA A 202 17.77 11.61 13.28
C ALA A 202 18.70 10.56 13.90
#